data_03e6ad7f03dbd160199a330aa4079c3d
#
_entry.id   03e6ad7f03dbd160199a330aa4079c3d
#
_cell.length_a   1.000
_cell.length_b   1.000
_cell.length_c   1.000
_cell.angle_alpha   90.00
_cell.angle_beta   90.00
_cell.angle_gamma   90.00
#
_symmetry.space_group_name_H-M   'P 1'
#
loop_
_entity.id
_entity.type
_entity.pdbx_description
1 polymer ?
#
loop_
_entity_poly.entity_id
_entity_poly.type
_entity_poly.pdbx_seq_one_letter_code
_entity_poly.pdbx_strand_id
1 'polypeptide(L)'
;KVVKIAQSRGFVFNASSIYGGLRSSYDYGPLGVLLKNNIEKMWWKSISNLEVEIYPIDTAIIQSSDVWKASGHVGEFTDPMVDHKPTGERFRADQVPGHIKKEDLTEPRQFNLMFQTNIGPVENENSTVYLRPETAQGIFVNFENVLRTMRAKIPFGIGNIGKSFRNEITPVSYTHLRAHETVVH
;
A
#
# COMPACT_ATOMS: atom_id res chain seq x y z
N LYS A 1 20.15 -10.23 -9.65
CA LYS A 1 21.24 -9.36 -10.12
C LYS A 1 20.90 -7.89 -9.93
N VAL A 2 19.70 -7.41 -10.34
CA VAL A 2 19.28 -6.00 -10.24
C VAL A 2 19.26 -5.51 -8.79
N VAL A 3 18.68 -6.27 -7.85
CA VAL A 3 18.61 -5.90 -6.43
C VAL A 3 20.00 -5.68 -5.82
N LYS A 4 20.97 -6.58 -6.10
CA LYS A 4 22.35 -6.39 -5.62
C LYS A 4 23.01 -5.13 -6.16
N ILE A 5 22.76 -4.80 -7.44
CA ILE A 5 23.26 -3.55 -8.02
C ILE A 5 22.60 -2.35 -7.37
N ALA A 6 21.28 -2.35 -7.21
CA ALA A 6 20.54 -1.28 -6.58
C ALA A 6 21.03 -1.01 -5.14
N GLN A 7 21.29 -2.04 -4.35
CA GLN A 7 21.84 -1.92 -3.01
C GLN A 7 23.27 -1.39 -3.02
N SER A 8 24.17 -1.96 -3.85
CA SER A 8 25.56 -1.54 -3.91
C SER A 8 25.79 -0.12 -4.45
N ARG A 9 24.83 0.39 -5.22
CA ARG A 9 24.88 1.75 -5.82
C ARG A 9 24.07 2.79 -5.04
N GLY A 10 23.49 2.43 -3.89
CA GLY A 10 22.78 3.37 -3.04
C GLY A 10 21.41 3.79 -3.56
N PHE A 11 20.73 2.92 -4.30
CA PHE A 11 19.32 3.12 -4.66
C PHE A 11 18.39 2.68 -3.54
N VAL A 12 18.67 1.54 -2.92
CA VAL A 12 17.88 1.00 -1.81
C VAL A 12 18.78 0.35 -0.77
N PHE A 13 18.35 0.36 0.48
CA PHE A 13 18.96 -0.36 1.58
C PHE A 13 17.91 -1.20 2.31
N ASN A 14 18.31 -2.29 2.94
CA ASN A 14 17.42 -2.98 3.87
C ASN A 14 17.18 -2.08 5.09
N ALA A 15 15.92 -1.85 5.42
CA ALA A 15 15.59 -1.03 6.58
C ALA A 15 16.15 -1.64 7.87
N SER A 16 16.71 -0.80 8.74
CA SER A 16 17.28 -1.21 10.03
C SER A 16 18.38 -2.28 9.93
N SER A 17 19.16 -2.29 8.86
CA SER A 17 20.16 -3.33 8.57
C SER A 17 21.20 -3.52 9.68
N ILE A 18 21.58 -2.46 10.43
CA ILE A 18 22.50 -2.54 11.57
C ILE A 18 21.96 -3.37 12.74
N TYR A 19 20.65 -3.61 12.79
CA TYR A 19 19.97 -4.45 13.77
C TYR A 19 19.49 -5.79 13.18
N GLY A 20 20.08 -6.22 12.07
CA GLY A 20 19.70 -7.46 11.38
C GLY A 20 18.67 -7.27 10.26
N GLY A 21 18.16 -6.07 10.10
CA GLY A 21 17.17 -5.74 9.07
C GLY A 21 15.74 -6.18 9.41
N LEU A 22 14.77 -5.56 8.75
CA LEU A 22 13.37 -5.98 8.77
C LEU A 22 13.03 -6.59 7.41
N ARG A 23 12.54 -7.82 7.42
CA ARG A 23 12.18 -8.53 6.18
C ARG A 23 11.16 -7.71 5.40
N SER A 24 11.45 -7.51 4.12
CA SER A 24 10.55 -6.82 3.18
C SER A 24 10.31 -5.33 3.46
N SER A 25 11.17 -4.72 4.26
CA SER A 25 11.20 -3.29 4.50
C SER A 25 12.50 -2.69 3.96
N TYR A 26 12.38 -1.55 3.27
CA TYR A 26 13.51 -0.95 2.57
C TYR A 26 13.49 0.57 2.67
N ASP A 27 14.67 1.12 2.75
CA ASP A 27 14.90 2.56 2.67
C ASP A 27 15.36 2.95 1.27
N TYR A 28 14.91 4.08 0.75
CA TYR A 28 15.52 4.67 -0.44
C TYR A 28 16.87 5.30 -0.06
N GLY A 29 17.93 4.87 -0.73
CA GLY A 29 19.22 5.54 -0.67
C GLY A 29 19.25 6.84 -1.50
N PRO A 30 20.37 7.57 -1.50
CA PRO A 30 20.46 8.87 -2.18
C PRO A 30 20.07 8.83 -3.65
N LEU A 31 20.57 7.85 -4.42
CA LEU A 31 20.20 7.71 -5.82
C LEU A 31 18.74 7.24 -6.00
N GLY A 32 18.23 6.44 -5.07
CA GLY A 32 16.83 6.00 -5.07
C GLY A 32 15.86 7.16 -4.89
N VAL A 33 16.15 8.08 -3.97
CA VAL A 33 15.34 9.29 -3.74
C VAL A 33 15.33 10.18 -5.00
N LEU A 34 16.49 10.40 -5.62
CA LEU A 34 16.58 11.20 -6.84
C LEU A 34 15.76 10.57 -7.99
N LEU A 35 15.88 9.26 -8.17
CA LEU A 35 15.11 8.53 -9.19
C LEU A 35 13.61 8.61 -8.90
N LYS A 36 13.19 8.36 -7.65
CA LYS A 36 11.80 8.47 -7.22
C LYS A 36 11.22 9.85 -7.53
N ASN A 37 11.92 10.91 -7.14
CA ASN A 37 11.49 12.28 -7.37
C ASN A 37 11.37 12.61 -8.86
N ASN A 38 12.27 12.09 -9.70
CA ASN A 38 12.18 12.27 -11.14
C ASN A 38 10.95 11.55 -11.74
N ILE A 39 10.65 10.34 -11.27
CA ILE A 39 9.45 9.59 -11.69
C ILE A 39 8.19 10.35 -11.28
N GLU A 40 8.11 10.84 -10.05
CA GLU A 40 6.97 11.63 -9.56
C GLU A 40 6.76 12.90 -10.39
N LYS A 41 7.84 13.62 -10.71
CA LYS A 41 7.78 14.81 -11.58
C LYS A 41 7.29 14.48 -12.98
N MET A 42 7.79 13.38 -13.57
CA MET A 42 7.35 12.94 -14.87
C MET A 42 5.87 12.57 -14.88
N TRP A 43 5.40 11.87 -13.85
CA TRP A 43 4.01 11.50 -13.69
C TRP A 43 3.11 12.74 -13.60
N TRP A 44 3.43 13.68 -12.72
CA TRP A 44 2.68 14.94 -12.60
C TRP A 44 2.66 15.72 -13.93
N LYS A 45 3.79 15.79 -14.62
CA LYS A 45 3.87 16.43 -15.94
C LYS A 45 2.99 15.72 -16.97
N SER A 46 2.92 14.40 -16.94
CA SER A 46 2.09 13.66 -17.91
C SER A 46 0.60 13.90 -17.69
N ILE A 47 0.14 13.89 -16.46
CA ILE A 47 -1.29 14.11 -16.16
C ILE A 47 -1.71 15.59 -16.27
N SER A 48 -0.80 16.54 -16.06
CA SER A 48 -1.09 17.96 -16.27
C SER A 48 -1.25 18.35 -17.75
N ASN A 49 -0.87 17.47 -18.66
CA ASN A 49 -1.09 17.66 -20.11
C ASN A 49 -2.43 17.08 -20.61
N LEU A 50 -3.25 16.53 -19.71
CA LEU A 50 -4.59 16.06 -20.07
C LEU A 50 -5.52 17.27 -20.33
N GLU A 51 -6.55 17.07 -21.13
CA GLU A 51 -7.59 18.09 -21.38
C GLU A 51 -8.44 18.41 -20.16
N VAL A 52 -8.41 17.53 -19.14
CA VAL A 52 -9.13 17.67 -17.89
C VAL A 52 -8.20 18.23 -16.82
N GLU A 53 -8.65 19.23 -16.10
CA GLU A 53 -7.89 19.84 -14.98
C GLU A 53 -7.72 18.83 -13.84
N ILE A 54 -6.46 18.60 -13.40
CA ILE A 54 -6.13 17.65 -12.34
C ILE A 54 -5.56 18.41 -11.15
N TYR A 55 -6.24 18.34 -9.99
CA TYR A 55 -5.79 18.94 -8.74
C TYR A 55 -4.95 17.98 -7.92
N PRO A 56 -3.73 18.37 -7.53
CA PRO A 56 -2.91 17.56 -6.62
C PRO A 56 -3.45 17.63 -5.19
N ILE A 57 -3.40 16.49 -4.50
CA ILE A 57 -3.71 16.39 -3.07
C ILE A 57 -2.69 15.46 -2.40
N ASP A 58 -2.40 15.71 -1.12
CA ASP A 58 -1.67 14.76 -0.27
C ASP A 58 -2.53 14.47 0.97
N THR A 59 -2.95 13.21 1.09
CA THR A 59 -3.89 12.80 2.12
C THR A 59 -3.20 12.05 3.25
N ALA A 60 -3.78 12.10 4.45
CA ALA A 60 -3.23 11.46 5.64
C ALA A 60 -3.03 9.95 5.45
N ILE A 61 -1.92 9.42 5.96
CA ILE A 61 -1.62 7.99 5.98
C ILE A 61 -2.56 7.26 6.94
N ILE A 62 -2.79 7.85 8.11
CA ILE A 62 -3.71 7.33 9.13
C ILE A 62 -5.07 8.00 8.90
N GLN A 63 -6.10 7.20 8.71
CA GLN A 63 -7.46 7.67 8.48
C GLN A 63 -8.44 6.99 9.45
N SER A 64 -9.60 7.61 9.65
CA SER A 64 -10.67 7.07 10.50
C SER A 64 -11.05 5.65 10.07
N SER A 65 -11.34 4.80 11.05
CA SER A 65 -11.86 3.46 10.82
C SER A 65 -13.15 3.45 10.00
N ASP A 66 -13.93 4.52 10.05
CA ASP A 66 -15.21 4.61 9.33
C ASP A 66 -15.02 4.73 7.82
N VAL A 67 -13.92 5.36 7.36
CA VAL A 67 -13.55 5.37 5.94
C VAL A 67 -13.34 3.95 5.42
N TRP A 68 -12.64 3.13 6.20
CA TRP A 68 -12.30 1.76 5.82
C TRP A 68 -13.45 0.78 6.00
N LYS A 69 -14.36 1.04 6.93
CA LYS A 69 -15.63 0.31 7.05
C LYS A 69 -16.53 0.61 5.86
N ALA A 70 -16.69 1.89 5.52
CA ALA A 70 -17.52 2.32 4.40
C ALA A 70 -17.03 1.79 3.05
N SER A 71 -15.73 1.66 2.86
CA SER A 71 -15.10 1.10 1.65
C SER A 71 -14.96 -0.43 1.66
N GLY A 72 -15.41 -1.13 2.71
CA GLY A 72 -15.34 -2.60 2.82
C GLY A 72 -13.99 -3.16 3.26
N HIS A 73 -12.94 -2.34 3.40
CA HIS A 73 -11.57 -2.83 3.67
C HIS A 73 -11.44 -3.51 5.04
N VAL A 74 -12.18 -3.09 6.05
CA VAL A 74 -12.11 -3.72 7.37
C VAL A 74 -12.64 -5.15 7.35
N GLY A 75 -13.71 -5.41 6.57
CA GLY A 75 -14.36 -6.73 6.51
C GLY A 75 -13.85 -7.66 5.41
N GLU A 76 -13.54 -7.12 4.22
CA GLU A 76 -13.37 -7.92 3.00
C GLU A 76 -11.94 -7.87 2.41
N PHE A 77 -11.08 -6.98 2.89
CA PHE A 77 -9.70 -6.88 2.40
C PHE A 77 -8.81 -7.95 3.00
N THR A 78 -9.06 -9.21 2.60
CA THR A 78 -8.44 -10.39 3.18
C THR A 78 -7.80 -11.29 2.14
N ASP A 79 -6.72 -11.98 2.54
CA ASP A 79 -6.14 -13.09 1.78
C ASP A 79 -6.43 -14.42 2.50
N PRO A 80 -6.81 -15.49 1.78
CA PRO A 80 -6.91 -16.82 2.34
C PRO A 80 -5.51 -17.39 2.62
N MET A 81 -5.21 -17.69 3.87
CA MET A 81 -3.90 -18.17 4.31
C MET A 81 -3.96 -19.60 4.83
N VAL A 82 -2.94 -20.38 4.49
CA VAL A 82 -2.71 -21.74 4.99
C VAL A 82 -1.33 -21.83 5.63
N ASP A 83 -1.19 -22.65 6.67
CA ASP A 83 0.09 -22.94 7.30
C ASP A 83 0.52 -24.37 6.91
N HIS A 84 1.79 -24.54 6.55
CA HIS A 84 2.40 -25.86 6.35
C HIS A 84 2.70 -26.47 7.71
N LYS A 85 1.96 -27.50 8.10
CA LYS A 85 2.02 -28.12 9.43
C LYS A 85 3.42 -28.57 9.86
N PRO A 86 4.24 -29.21 8.97
CA PRO A 86 5.57 -29.67 9.36
C PRO A 86 6.59 -28.58 9.62
N THR A 87 6.53 -27.43 8.90
CA THR A 87 7.55 -26.36 9.00
C THR A 87 7.04 -25.10 9.68
N GLY A 88 5.72 -24.95 9.85
CA GLY A 88 5.10 -23.71 10.32
C GLY A 88 5.16 -22.56 9.33
N GLU A 89 5.63 -22.80 8.10
CA GLU A 89 5.65 -21.78 7.06
C GLU A 89 4.23 -21.44 6.60
N ARG A 90 4.00 -20.17 6.32
CA ARG A 90 2.70 -19.64 5.92
C ARG A 90 2.69 -19.23 4.46
N PHE A 91 1.63 -19.60 3.76
CA PHE A 91 1.43 -19.32 2.34
C PHE A 91 0.03 -18.75 2.08
N ARG A 92 -0.12 -17.98 1.02
CA ARG A 92 -1.46 -17.77 0.45
C ARG A 92 -1.96 -19.09 -0.14
N ALA A 93 -3.24 -19.39 0.03
CA ALA A 93 -3.82 -20.65 -0.40
C ALA A 93 -3.71 -20.86 -1.93
N ASP A 94 -3.66 -19.78 -2.70
CA ASP A 94 -3.49 -19.78 -4.17
C ASP A 94 -2.01 -19.81 -4.63
N GLN A 95 -1.04 -19.72 -3.70
CA GLN A 95 0.39 -19.62 -4.00
C GLN A 95 1.23 -20.66 -3.24
N VAL A 96 0.63 -21.76 -2.86
CA VAL A 96 1.34 -22.87 -2.21
C VAL A 96 2.29 -23.52 -3.21
N PRO A 97 3.59 -23.72 -2.85
CA PRO A 97 4.54 -24.42 -3.71
C PRO A 97 4.07 -25.84 -4.06
N GLY A 98 4.20 -26.22 -5.34
CA GLY A 98 3.65 -27.49 -5.85
C GLY A 98 4.25 -28.77 -5.26
N HIS A 99 5.35 -28.69 -4.51
CA HIS A 99 5.94 -29.81 -3.79
C HIS A 99 5.32 -30.06 -2.41
N ILE A 100 4.48 -29.13 -1.91
CA ILE A 100 3.77 -29.28 -0.63
C ILE A 100 2.44 -29.97 -0.87
N LYS A 101 2.20 -31.05 -0.12
CA LYS A 101 0.95 -31.80 -0.22
C LYS A 101 -0.20 -31.09 0.50
N LYS A 102 -1.41 -31.21 -0.03
CA LYS A 102 -2.60 -30.60 0.60
C LYS A 102 -2.87 -31.09 2.03
N GLU A 103 -2.57 -32.35 2.32
CA GLU A 103 -2.71 -32.96 3.65
C GLU A 103 -1.83 -32.33 4.72
N ASP A 104 -0.69 -31.74 4.30
CA ASP A 104 0.25 -31.05 5.16
C ASP A 104 -0.13 -29.58 5.41
N LEU A 105 -1.22 -29.10 4.84
CA LEU A 105 -1.72 -27.74 5.02
C LEU A 105 -2.85 -27.69 6.05
N THR A 106 -2.96 -26.55 6.72
CA THR A 106 -4.14 -26.23 7.54
C THR A 106 -5.32 -25.85 6.64
N GLU A 107 -6.53 -25.82 7.20
CA GLU A 107 -7.67 -25.18 6.55
C GLU A 107 -7.37 -23.70 6.30
N PRO A 108 -7.84 -23.16 5.15
CA PRO A 108 -7.66 -21.73 4.83
C PRO A 108 -8.37 -20.85 5.85
N ARG A 109 -7.67 -19.83 6.33
CA ARG A 109 -8.22 -18.78 7.19
C ARG A 109 -8.04 -17.41 6.56
N GLN A 110 -9.03 -16.56 6.67
CA GLN A 110 -8.96 -15.19 6.16
C GLN A 110 -8.01 -14.35 7.03
N PHE A 111 -7.11 -13.63 6.37
CA PHE A 111 -6.16 -12.75 7.01
C PHE A 111 -6.34 -11.34 6.46
N ASN A 112 -6.74 -10.39 7.32
CA ASN A 112 -6.94 -9.01 6.90
C ASN A 112 -5.59 -8.31 6.64
N LEU A 113 -5.48 -7.66 5.48
CA LEU A 113 -4.26 -7.00 5.03
C LEU A 113 -4.07 -5.58 5.56
N MET A 114 -5.00 -5.08 6.37
CA MET A 114 -4.89 -3.75 6.96
C MET A 114 -3.87 -3.74 8.11
N PHE A 115 -2.96 -2.77 8.09
CA PHE A 115 -2.20 -2.44 9.31
C PHE A 115 -3.08 -1.64 10.25
N GLN A 116 -3.20 -2.13 11.47
CA GLN A 116 -3.97 -1.54 12.55
C GLN A 116 -3.03 -0.94 13.61
N THR A 117 -3.42 0.20 14.17
CA THR A 117 -2.75 0.84 15.31
C THR A 117 -3.77 1.57 16.18
N ASN A 118 -3.34 2.13 17.30
CA ASN A 118 -4.19 2.91 18.19
C ASN A 118 -3.73 4.35 18.28
N ILE A 119 -4.66 5.29 18.39
CA ILE A 119 -4.40 6.70 18.67
C ILE A 119 -4.76 7.01 20.12
N GLY A 120 -3.87 7.71 20.80
CA GLY A 120 -4.06 8.11 22.21
C GLY A 120 -3.47 7.13 23.21
N PRO A 121 -3.52 7.47 24.51
CA PRO A 121 -2.85 6.73 25.58
C PRO A 121 -3.62 5.50 26.06
N VAL A 122 -4.89 5.33 25.66
CA VAL A 122 -5.74 4.23 26.09
C VAL A 122 -6.18 3.42 24.88
N GLU A 123 -5.88 2.14 24.90
CA GLU A 123 -6.31 1.20 23.89
C GLU A 123 -7.77 0.78 24.14
N ASN A 124 -8.64 1.18 23.23
CA ASN A 124 -10.05 0.77 23.19
C ASN A 124 -10.52 0.71 21.73
N GLU A 125 -11.71 0.18 21.49
CA GLU A 125 -12.26 0.05 20.13
C GLU A 125 -12.35 1.37 19.38
N ASN A 126 -12.57 2.48 20.08
CA ASN A 126 -12.68 3.82 19.49
C ASN A 126 -11.33 4.45 19.16
N SER A 127 -10.23 3.93 19.74
CA SER A 127 -8.86 4.40 19.45
C SER A 127 -8.24 3.70 18.25
N THR A 128 -8.86 2.65 17.75
CA THR A 128 -8.35 1.86 16.63
C THR A 128 -8.42 2.65 15.32
N VAL A 129 -7.27 2.77 14.66
CA VAL A 129 -7.12 3.38 13.34
C VAL A 129 -6.29 2.50 12.43
N TYR A 130 -6.32 2.78 11.15
CA TYR A 130 -5.64 1.99 10.14
C TYR A 130 -4.70 2.86 9.31
N LEU A 131 -3.56 2.26 8.93
CA LEU A 131 -2.73 2.83 7.87
C LEU A 131 -3.39 2.52 6.53
N ARG A 132 -3.45 3.49 5.64
CA ARG A 132 -4.08 3.33 4.33
C ARG A 132 -3.43 2.22 3.51
N PRO A 133 -4.19 1.24 2.98
CA PRO A 133 -3.69 0.22 2.06
C PRO A 133 -3.58 0.74 0.62
N GLU A 134 -4.22 1.88 0.33
CA GLU A 134 -4.23 2.58 -0.95
C GLU A 134 -4.58 4.05 -0.77
N THR A 135 -4.41 4.87 -1.81
CA THR A 135 -4.63 6.32 -1.73
C THR A 135 -6.02 6.77 -2.18
N ALA A 136 -6.82 5.89 -2.75
CA ALA A 136 -8.11 6.23 -3.38
C ALA A 136 -9.11 6.83 -2.40
N GLN A 137 -9.28 6.28 -1.20
CA GLN A 137 -10.28 6.79 -0.24
C GLN A 137 -9.97 8.20 0.22
N GLY A 138 -8.70 8.55 0.36
CA GLY A 138 -8.30 9.92 0.66
C GLY A 138 -8.73 10.92 -0.42
N ILE A 139 -8.76 10.50 -1.68
CA ILE A 139 -9.28 11.31 -2.80
C ILE A 139 -10.79 11.45 -2.67
N PHE A 140 -11.52 10.34 -2.47
CA PHE A 140 -12.99 10.36 -2.39
C PHE A 140 -13.50 11.22 -1.24
N VAL A 141 -12.95 11.08 -0.04
CA VAL A 141 -13.38 11.86 1.13
C VAL A 141 -13.07 13.37 1.01
N ASN A 142 -12.14 13.74 0.14
CA ASN A 142 -11.77 15.12 -0.12
C ASN A 142 -12.37 15.70 -1.40
N PHE A 143 -13.17 14.95 -2.14
CA PHE A 143 -13.75 15.40 -3.41
C PHE A 143 -14.50 16.73 -3.26
N GLU A 144 -15.41 16.82 -2.29
CA GLU A 144 -16.20 18.04 -2.04
C GLU A 144 -15.31 19.21 -1.58
N ASN A 145 -14.29 18.93 -0.77
CA ASN A 145 -13.34 19.95 -0.35
C ASN A 145 -12.61 20.58 -1.53
N VAL A 146 -12.11 19.75 -2.46
CA VAL A 146 -11.44 20.21 -3.67
C VAL A 146 -12.42 20.97 -4.58
N LEU A 147 -13.60 20.40 -4.85
CA LEU A 147 -14.63 21.03 -5.66
C LEU A 147 -14.92 22.45 -5.19
N ARG A 148 -15.14 22.62 -3.89
CA ARG A 148 -15.50 23.90 -3.29
C ARG A 148 -14.34 24.89 -3.23
N THR A 149 -13.15 24.45 -2.76
CA THR A 149 -12.01 25.34 -2.53
C THR A 149 -11.35 25.81 -3.82
N MET A 150 -11.27 24.92 -4.80
CA MET A 150 -10.72 25.24 -6.12
C MET A 150 -11.77 25.81 -7.08
N ARG A 151 -13.06 25.84 -6.68
CA ARG A 151 -14.17 26.22 -7.56
C ARG A 151 -14.17 25.41 -8.87
N ALA A 152 -13.80 24.13 -8.75
CA ALA A 152 -13.62 23.25 -9.88
C ALA A 152 -14.92 23.06 -10.66
N LYS A 153 -14.80 22.91 -11.98
CA LYS A 153 -15.94 22.59 -12.86
C LYS A 153 -15.82 21.13 -13.29
N ILE A 154 -16.91 20.40 -13.22
CA ILE A 154 -16.96 19.00 -13.70
C ILE A 154 -16.94 19.01 -15.25
N PRO A 155 -16.12 18.17 -15.90
CA PRO A 155 -15.23 17.16 -15.30
C PRO A 155 -13.91 17.74 -14.80
N PHE A 156 -13.41 17.25 -13.65
CA PHE A 156 -12.07 17.48 -13.15
C PHE A 156 -11.52 16.21 -12.51
N GLY A 157 -10.22 16.12 -12.30
CA GLY A 157 -9.58 15.01 -11.63
C GLY A 157 -8.86 15.43 -10.35
N ILE A 158 -8.57 14.46 -9.49
CA ILE A 158 -7.74 14.63 -8.30
C ILE A 158 -6.65 13.57 -8.34
N GLY A 159 -5.39 14.00 -8.15
CA GLY A 159 -4.24 13.10 -8.12
C GLY A 159 -3.56 13.08 -6.76
N ASN A 160 -3.14 11.91 -6.32
CA ASN A 160 -2.37 11.73 -5.08
C ASN A 160 -1.22 10.75 -5.30
N ILE A 161 -0.01 11.14 -4.88
CA ILE A 161 1.13 10.24 -4.77
C ILE A 161 1.45 10.09 -3.30
N GLY A 162 1.46 8.85 -2.80
CA GLY A 162 1.76 8.62 -1.38
C GLY A 162 2.03 7.16 -1.07
N LYS A 163 2.60 6.92 0.11
CA LYS A 163 2.86 5.56 0.61
C LYS A 163 1.56 4.86 0.97
N SER A 164 1.48 3.58 0.65
CA SER A 164 0.42 2.67 1.04
C SER A 164 1.00 1.46 1.76
N PHE A 165 0.24 0.86 2.66
CA PHE A 165 0.72 -0.14 3.59
C PHE A 165 -0.21 -1.34 3.59
N ARG A 166 0.34 -2.53 3.31
CA ARG A 166 -0.39 -3.79 3.36
C ARG A 166 0.38 -4.78 4.21
N ASN A 167 -0.30 -5.42 5.13
CA ASN A 167 0.26 -6.46 5.98
C ASN A 167 0.31 -7.79 5.20
N GLU A 168 1.17 -7.85 4.20
CA GLU A 168 1.32 -9.01 3.33
C GLU A 168 2.37 -9.98 3.89
N ILE A 169 2.06 -11.28 3.86
CA ILE A 169 2.99 -12.32 4.34
C ILE A 169 4.05 -12.61 3.28
N THR A 170 3.69 -12.51 2.01
CA THR A 170 4.64 -12.60 0.90
C THR A 170 4.71 -11.24 0.22
N PRO A 171 5.65 -10.40 0.59
CA PRO A 171 5.77 -9.09 -0.01
C PRO A 171 6.03 -9.22 -1.50
N VAL A 172 5.32 -8.41 -2.26
CA VAL A 172 5.57 -8.28 -3.69
C VAL A 172 7.03 -7.88 -3.88
N SER A 173 7.78 -8.67 -4.64
CA SER A 173 9.16 -8.33 -4.97
C SER A 173 9.19 -7.01 -5.75
N TYR A 174 10.33 -6.30 -5.75
CA TYR A 174 10.53 -5.05 -6.49
C TYR A 174 10.16 -5.09 -7.98
N THR A 175 9.91 -6.27 -8.53
CA THR A 175 9.53 -6.46 -9.93
C THR A 175 8.06 -6.23 -10.21
N HIS A 176 7.22 -6.03 -9.17
CA HIS A 176 5.78 -5.81 -9.31
C HIS A 176 5.41 -4.42 -8.81
N LEU A 177 5.57 -3.43 -9.68
CA LEU A 177 4.87 -2.16 -9.54
C LEU A 177 3.42 -2.41 -9.99
N ARG A 178 2.48 -2.39 -9.04
CA ARG A 178 1.06 -2.36 -9.38
C ARG A 178 0.63 -0.91 -9.56
N ALA A 179 0.29 -0.54 -10.77
CA ALA A 179 -0.55 0.60 -11.00
C ALA A 179 -1.97 0.23 -10.52
N HIS A 180 -2.51 0.95 -9.55
CA HIS A 180 -3.93 0.85 -9.24
C HIS A 180 -4.67 1.74 -10.23
N GLU A 181 -5.20 1.12 -11.28
CA GLU A 181 -6.15 1.76 -12.17
C GLU A 181 -7.52 1.67 -11.51
N THR A 182 -8.00 2.78 -10.97
CA THR A 182 -9.41 2.92 -10.61
C THR A 182 -10.14 3.37 -11.86
N VAL A 183 -10.76 2.43 -12.56
CA VAL A 183 -11.73 2.76 -13.59
C VAL A 183 -13.01 3.19 -12.88
N VAL A 184 -13.27 4.47 -12.85
CA VAL A 184 -14.57 4.99 -12.43
C VAL A 184 -15.49 4.94 -13.66
N HIS A 185 -16.44 4.02 -13.64
CA HIS A 185 -17.57 4.02 -14.57
C HIS A 185 -18.68 4.96 -14.09
#